data_054b2556d7a8cfb042d4a4016ed17522
#
_entry.id   054b2556d7a8cfb042d4a4016ed17522
#
_cell.length_a   1.000
_cell.length_b   1.000
_cell.length_c   1.000
_cell.angle_alpha   90.00
_cell.angle_beta   90.00
_cell.angle_gamma   90.00
#
_symmetry.space_group_name_H-M   'P 1'
#
loop_
_entity.id
_entity.type
_entity.pdbx_description
1 polymer ?
#
loop_
_entity_poly.entity_id
_entity_poly.type
_entity_poly.pdbx_seq_one_letter_code
_entity_poly.pdbx_strand_id
1 'polypeptide(L)'
;MGNMAADNAAGKRINSLLDAGSFVEIGGAVTARTTDFNMQEKETPADGVITGYGVIDGNLVYVYSQDATVLNGAIGEMHAKKISNIYDMAMKMGAPVIGLVDCAGFRLQEATDALEAFGKLYQKQSMASGVIPQITAIFGTCGGGLSIVPALTDFTFMEAKNGKLFTNTPNAIPGNDISKCDTSSAVFQSETTGLVDGTGSEEDILADIRSLVCMLPCNNEEDSSYEECNDDLNRVCADLANAKEDTAIALTMISDDNIFCEVKKAYAKDMVTGFIKLNGMTVGAVANRSKVYNEEAEVEAEFDGSLSADGAEKAAEFVQFCDAFNIPVLTLTNVSGFTASKYDEKRIAKSAAKLTYAFADATVPKVNVVIGKAFGSAYVTMNSKAVGADMVYAWPDAEIGMMDANQAAKIMYADADAATIREKAAEYKNLQSSPLSAAKRGYVDTIIEAADTRKYVIGAFEMLFTKREDRPAKKHGTV
;
A
#
# COMPACT_ATOMS: atom_id res chain seq x y z
N MET A 1 -18.38 8.17 -30.52
CA MET A 1 -19.03 9.01 -29.50
C MET A 1 -19.13 8.12 -28.26
N GLY A 2 -18.38 8.43 -27.22
CA GLY A 2 -18.49 7.69 -25.95
C GLY A 2 -19.88 7.92 -25.35
N ASN A 3 -20.50 6.88 -24.81
CA ASN A 3 -21.72 7.02 -24.05
C ASN A 3 -21.37 7.78 -22.76
N MET A 4 -22.07 8.87 -22.47
CA MET A 4 -22.02 9.46 -21.13
C MET A 4 -22.70 8.49 -20.18
N ALA A 5 -22.10 8.25 -19.03
CA ALA A 5 -22.75 7.49 -17.97
C ALA A 5 -24.05 8.18 -17.52
N ALA A 6 -24.95 7.42 -16.90
CA ALA A 6 -26.23 7.94 -16.41
C ALA A 6 -26.05 9.16 -15.49
N ASP A 7 -27.04 10.08 -15.46
CA ASP A 7 -27.01 11.29 -14.61
C ASP A 7 -27.46 10.98 -13.16
N ASN A 8 -27.05 9.86 -12.62
CA ASN A 8 -27.18 9.49 -11.21
C ASN A 8 -25.80 9.57 -10.51
N ALA A 9 -25.75 9.34 -9.20
CA ALA A 9 -24.49 9.42 -8.44
C ALA A 9 -23.42 8.44 -9.00
N ALA A 10 -23.83 7.21 -9.33
CA ALA A 10 -22.93 6.19 -9.87
C ALA A 10 -22.32 6.62 -11.22
N GLY A 11 -23.13 7.19 -12.11
CA GLY A 11 -22.65 7.69 -13.40
C GLY A 11 -21.78 8.94 -13.28
N LYS A 12 -22.12 9.85 -12.35
CA LYS A 12 -21.29 11.03 -12.09
C LYS A 12 -19.89 10.65 -11.59
N ARG A 13 -19.79 9.66 -10.71
CA ARG A 13 -18.49 9.11 -10.25
C ARG A 13 -17.64 8.61 -11.40
N ILE A 14 -18.23 7.83 -12.32
CA ILE A 14 -17.53 7.37 -13.53
C ILE A 14 -17.06 8.53 -14.39
N ASN A 15 -17.93 9.51 -14.64
CA ASN A 15 -17.59 10.67 -15.47
C ASN A 15 -16.50 11.57 -14.84
N SER A 16 -16.42 11.62 -13.50
CA SER A 16 -15.38 12.36 -12.77
C SER A 16 -14.06 11.58 -12.69
N LEU A 17 -14.14 10.25 -12.68
CA LEU A 17 -12.95 9.38 -12.63
C LEU A 17 -12.24 9.31 -13.97
N LEU A 18 -12.97 9.18 -15.07
CA LEU A 18 -12.43 8.91 -16.40
C LEU A 18 -12.22 10.18 -17.21
N ASP A 19 -11.36 10.12 -18.22
CA ASP A 19 -11.16 11.19 -19.15
C ASP A 19 -12.44 11.50 -19.93
N ALA A 20 -12.68 12.78 -20.17
CA ALA A 20 -13.93 13.26 -20.75
C ALA A 20 -14.29 12.54 -22.06
N GLY A 21 -15.47 11.92 -22.09
CA GLY A 21 -15.99 11.22 -23.27
C GLY A 21 -15.35 9.88 -23.59
N SER A 22 -14.49 9.35 -22.70
CA SER A 22 -13.82 8.06 -22.91
C SER A 22 -14.68 6.86 -22.48
N PHE A 23 -15.69 7.05 -21.63
CA PHE A 23 -16.48 5.96 -21.08
C PHE A 23 -17.33 5.24 -22.14
N VAL A 24 -17.25 3.91 -22.12
CA VAL A 24 -18.09 3.01 -22.92
C VAL A 24 -18.77 2.02 -21.99
N GLU A 25 -20.10 2.11 -21.90
CA GLU A 25 -20.90 1.23 -21.05
C GLU A 25 -21.02 -0.19 -21.64
N ILE A 26 -20.91 -1.20 -20.78
CA ILE A 26 -21.10 -2.62 -21.10
C ILE A 26 -22.26 -3.15 -20.25
N GLY A 27 -23.25 -3.78 -20.90
CA GLY A 27 -24.36 -4.39 -20.19
C GLY A 27 -25.40 -3.41 -19.65
N GLY A 28 -25.53 -2.22 -20.22
CA GLY A 28 -26.52 -1.22 -19.79
C GLY A 28 -27.98 -1.67 -19.91
N ALA A 29 -28.28 -2.60 -20.81
CA ALA A 29 -29.63 -3.15 -20.97
C ALA A 29 -29.94 -4.35 -20.05
N VAL A 30 -29.00 -4.77 -19.21
CA VAL A 30 -29.20 -5.88 -18.26
C VAL A 30 -30.12 -5.42 -17.14
N THR A 31 -31.08 -6.25 -16.75
CA THR A 31 -31.98 -6.05 -15.62
C THR A 31 -31.92 -7.21 -14.66
N ALA A 32 -32.47 -7.06 -13.45
CA ALA A 32 -32.57 -8.12 -12.48
C ALA A 32 -33.32 -9.32 -13.04
N ARG A 33 -32.95 -10.51 -12.58
CA ARG A 33 -33.67 -11.73 -12.89
C ARG A 33 -35.03 -11.74 -12.20
N THR A 34 -36.06 -12.26 -12.90
CA THR A 34 -37.36 -12.55 -12.29
C THR A 34 -37.20 -13.61 -11.19
N THR A 35 -37.77 -13.35 -10.02
CA THR A 35 -37.75 -14.27 -8.87
C THR A 35 -39.17 -14.58 -8.38
N ASP A 36 -39.29 -15.56 -7.48
CA ASP A 36 -40.56 -15.95 -6.85
C ASP A 36 -41.10 -14.84 -5.89
N PHE A 37 -40.34 -13.78 -5.65
CA PHE A 37 -40.70 -12.66 -4.76
C PHE A 37 -41.15 -11.41 -5.52
N ASN A 38 -41.77 -11.55 -6.69
CA ASN A 38 -42.35 -10.48 -7.51
C ASN A 38 -41.36 -9.39 -7.95
N MET A 39 -40.13 -9.78 -8.24
CA MET A 39 -39.11 -8.82 -8.71
C MET A 39 -39.42 -8.27 -10.11
N GLN A 40 -40.23 -8.96 -10.93
CA GLN A 40 -40.63 -8.51 -12.25
C GLN A 40 -41.46 -7.22 -12.25
N GLU A 41 -42.05 -6.82 -11.12
CA GLU A 41 -42.81 -5.59 -10.98
C GLU A 41 -41.93 -4.37 -10.72
N LYS A 42 -40.62 -4.56 -10.53
CA LYS A 42 -39.68 -3.48 -10.25
C LYS A 42 -38.81 -3.17 -11.45
N GLU A 43 -38.71 -1.92 -11.80
CA GLU A 43 -37.69 -1.47 -12.75
C GLU A 43 -36.31 -1.55 -12.09
N THR A 44 -35.38 -2.23 -12.75
CA THR A 44 -34.01 -2.42 -12.28
C THR A 44 -33.03 -2.06 -13.39
N PRO A 45 -32.91 -0.78 -13.75
CA PRO A 45 -32.02 -0.34 -14.82
C PRO A 45 -30.57 -0.75 -14.51
N ALA A 46 -29.93 -1.35 -15.50
CA ALA A 46 -28.56 -1.89 -15.42
C ALA A 46 -28.34 -2.86 -14.23
N ASP A 47 -29.40 -3.36 -13.61
CA ASP A 47 -29.43 -4.15 -12.38
C ASP A 47 -28.66 -3.50 -11.20
N GLY A 48 -28.74 -2.17 -11.10
CA GLY A 48 -28.14 -1.39 -10.01
C GLY A 48 -26.60 -1.32 -10.05
N VAL A 49 -25.97 -1.59 -11.20
CA VAL A 49 -24.53 -1.37 -11.40
C VAL A 49 -24.24 -0.93 -12.83
N ILE A 50 -23.55 0.20 -12.97
CA ILE A 50 -23.03 0.65 -14.25
C ILE A 50 -21.64 0.03 -14.42
N THR A 51 -21.42 -0.64 -15.55
CA THR A 51 -20.15 -1.33 -15.85
C THR A 51 -19.64 -0.91 -17.22
N GLY A 52 -18.34 -0.79 -17.38
CA GLY A 52 -17.74 -0.40 -18.65
C GLY A 52 -16.24 -0.24 -18.59
N TYR A 53 -15.70 0.45 -19.56
CA TYR A 53 -14.28 0.82 -19.61
C TYR A 53 -14.13 2.26 -20.09
N GLY A 54 -12.97 2.83 -19.83
CA GLY A 54 -12.57 4.14 -20.28
C GLY A 54 -11.07 4.31 -20.10
N VAL A 55 -10.59 5.54 -20.11
CA VAL A 55 -9.17 5.84 -19.91
C VAL A 55 -8.98 6.85 -18.78
N ILE A 56 -7.86 6.76 -18.11
CA ILE A 56 -7.34 7.72 -17.14
C ILE A 56 -5.96 8.14 -17.65
N ASP A 57 -5.82 9.39 -18.07
CA ASP A 57 -4.59 9.95 -18.64
C ASP A 57 -3.96 9.04 -19.72
N GLY A 58 -4.83 8.47 -20.57
CA GLY A 58 -4.46 7.56 -21.65
C GLY A 58 -4.39 6.07 -21.27
N ASN A 59 -4.39 5.72 -19.99
CA ASN A 59 -4.33 4.32 -19.53
C ASN A 59 -5.72 3.69 -19.55
N LEU A 60 -5.86 2.53 -20.20
CA LEU A 60 -7.11 1.77 -20.22
C LEU A 60 -7.44 1.26 -18.82
N VAL A 61 -8.67 1.50 -18.36
CA VAL A 61 -9.19 0.95 -17.10
C VAL A 61 -10.59 0.39 -17.29
N TYR A 62 -10.92 -0.62 -16.52
CA TYR A 62 -12.27 -1.13 -16.39
C TYR A 62 -12.89 -0.64 -15.10
N VAL A 63 -14.17 -0.26 -15.14
CA VAL A 63 -14.86 0.33 -14.00
C VAL A 63 -16.24 -0.28 -13.81
N TYR A 64 -16.61 -0.47 -12.54
CA TYR A 64 -18.00 -0.68 -12.15
C TYR A 64 -18.38 0.31 -11.05
N SER A 65 -19.61 0.84 -11.12
CA SER A 65 -20.14 1.77 -10.13
C SER A 65 -21.55 1.36 -9.70
N GLN A 66 -21.72 1.14 -8.41
CA GLN A 66 -23.00 0.70 -7.85
C GLN A 66 -23.94 1.87 -7.65
N ASP A 67 -25.20 1.67 -8.04
CA ASP A 67 -26.27 2.64 -7.93
C ASP A 67 -27.22 2.29 -6.78
N ALA A 68 -27.05 2.96 -5.64
CA ALA A 68 -27.89 2.76 -4.46
C ALA A 68 -29.36 3.13 -4.68
N THR A 69 -29.72 3.86 -5.74
CA THR A 69 -31.12 4.17 -6.07
C THR A 69 -31.89 2.97 -6.61
N VAL A 70 -31.16 1.95 -7.12
CA VAL A 70 -31.74 0.71 -7.64
C VAL A 70 -31.53 -0.42 -6.62
N LEU A 71 -32.59 -0.80 -5.91
CA LEU A 71 -32.57 -1.87 -4.89
C LEU A 71 -31.46 -1.68 -3.84
N ASN A 72 -31.16 -0.44 -3.46
CA ASN A 72 -30.07 -0.05 -2.54
C ASN A 72 -28.69 -0.54 -3.01
N GLY A 73 -28.46 -0.67 -4.31
CA GLY A 73 -27.21 -1.22 -4.86
C GLY A 73 -26.97 -2.70 -4.53
N ALA A 74 -28.00 -3.41 -3.98
CA ALA A 74 -27.84 -4.79 -3.49
C ALA A 74 -27.47 -5.74 -4.63
N ILE A 75 -26.53 -6.62 -4.37
CA ILE A 75 -25.97 -7.55 -5.35
C ILE A 75 -26.87 -8.78 -5.51
N GLY A 76 -27.38 -8.97 -6.71
CA GLY A 76 -28.04 -10.17 -7.19
C GLY A 76 -27.22 -10.87 -8.28
N GLU A 77 -27.79 -11.90 -8.87
CA GLU A 77 -27.11 -12.73 -9.89
C GLU A 77 -26.63 -11.91 -11.10
N MET A 78 -27.51 -11.08 -11.68
CA MET A 78 -27.18 -10.32 -12.90
C MET A 78 -26.23 -9.14 -12.59
N HIS A 79 -26.37 -8.51 -11.43
CA HIS A 79 -25.44 -7.50 -10.92
C HIS A 79 -24.00 -8.07 -10.85
N ALA A 80 -23.82 -9.18 -10.14
CA ALA A 80 -22.52 -9.83 -10.03
C ALA A 80 -21.99 -10.36 -11.36
N LYS A 81 -22.86 -10.85 -12.24
CA LYS A 81 -22.47 -11.31 -13.57
C LYS A 81 -21.89 -10.17 -14.41
N LYS A 82 -22.43 -8.96 -14.32
CA LYS A 82 -21.87 -7.78 -14.98
C LYS A 82 -20.48 -7.46 -14.47
N ILE A 83 -20.28 -7.42 -13.15
CA ILE A 83 -18.96 -7.17 -12.54
C ILE A 83 -17.98 -8.27 -12.92
N SER A 84 -18.39 -9.55 -12.84
CA SER A 84 -17.54 -10.68 -13.24
C SER A 84 -17.11 -10.59 -14.71
N ASN A 85 -17.99 -10.15 -15.60
CA ASN A 85 -17.66 -9.95 -17.01
C ASN A 85 -16.61 -8.85 -17.21
N ILE A 86 -16.67 -7.77 -16.41
CA ILE A 86 -15.64 -6.72 -16.41
C ILE A 86 -14.29 -7.29 -16.00
N TYR A 87 -14.22 -8.10 -14.94
CA TYR A 87 -12.99 -8.79 -14.54
C TYR A 87 -12.44 -9.70 -15.63
N ASP A 88 -13.32 -10.48 -16.31
CA ASP A 88 -12.90 -11.35 -17.42
C ASP A 88 -12.31 -10.57 -18.60
N MET A 89 -12.87 -9.40 -18.89
CA MET A 89 -12.35 -8.52 -19.94
C MET A 89 -11.04 -7.87 -19.53
N ALA A 90 -10.98 -7.31 -18.30
CA ALA A 90 -9.80 -6.67 -17.77
C ALA A 90 -8.59 -7.61 -17.70
N MET A 91 -8.80 -8.84 -17.23
CA MET A 91 -7.78 -9.91 -17.23
C MET A 91 -7.26 -10.26 -18.62
N LYS A 92 -8.12 -10.25 -19.64
CA LYS A 92 -7.70 -10.51 -21.04
C LYS A 92 -6.93 -9.36 -21.67
N MET A 93 -7.24 -8.15 -21.23
CA MET A 93 -6.61 -6.93 -21.77
C MET A 93 -5.41 -6.48 -20.95
N GLY A 94 -5.18 -7.06 -19.76
CA GLY A 94 -4.15 -6.63 -18.85
C GLY A 94 -4.36 -5.19 -18.38
N ALA A 95 -5.56 -4.85 -17.90
CA ALA A 95 -5.91 -3.49 -17.48
C ALA A 95 -6.51 -3.47 -16.07
N PRO A 96 -6.27 -2.41 -15.27
CA PRO A 96 -6.80 -2.28 -13.91
C PRO A 96 -8.33 -2.34 -13.84
N VAL A 97 -8.85 -2.81 -12.70
CA VAL A 97 -10.28 -2.74 -12.37
C VAL A 97 -10.50 -1.79 -11.18
N ILE A 98 -11.41 -0.85 -11.37
CA ILE A 98 -11.79 0.12 -10.33
C ILE A 98 -13.26 -0.10 -9.96
N GLY A 99 -13.52 -0.42 -8.69
CA GLY A 99 -14.86 -0.60 -8.13
C GLY A 99 -15.30 0.58 -7.30
N LEU A 100 -16.40 1.24 -7.69
CA LEU A 100 -17.01 2.35 -6.97
C LEU A 100 -18.24 1.82 -6.21
N VAL A 101 -18.07 1.59 -4.90
CA VAL A 101 -18.97 0.80 -4.07
C VAL A 101 -19.96 1.70 -3.29
N ASP A 102 -21.23 1.37 -3.43
CA ASP A 102 -22.33 1.89 -2.61
C ASP A 102 -23.46 0.83 -2.61
N CYS A 103 -23.41 -0.11 -1.66
CA CYS A 103 -24.17 -1.34 -1.73
C CYS A 103 -24.63 -1.82 -0.34
N ALA A 104 -25.89 -2.11 -0.21
CA ALA A 104 -26.47 -2.67 1.02
C ALA A 104 -26.11 -4.16 1.30
N GLY A 105 -25.39 -4.82 0.39
CA GLY A 105 -25.02 -6.21 0.53
C GLY A 105 -25.83 -7.15 -0.37
N PHE A 106 -26.23 -8.31 0.16
CA PHE A 106 -26.98 -9.33 -0.60
C PHE A 106 -28.38 -8.86 -0.97
N ARG A 107 -28.83 -9.21 -2.18
CA ARG A 107 -30.23 -9.09 -2.60
C ARG A 107 -31.03 -10.27 -2.04
N LEU A 108 -31.70 -10.08 -0.92
CA LEU A 108 -32.42 -11.15 -0.19
C LEU A 108 -33.49 -11.84 -1.04
N GLN A 109 -34.09 -11.13 -2.00
CA GLN A 109 -35.12 -11.67 -2.91
C GLN A 109 -34.55 -12.72 -3.87
N GLU A 110 -33.24 -12.79 -4.07
CA GLU A 110 -32.59 -13.79 -4.92
C GLU A 110 -31.94 -14.91 -4.10
N ALA A 111 -32.03 -14.85 -2.77
CA ALA A 111 -31.63 -15.94 -1.86
C ALA A 111 -30.25 -16.54 -2.18
N THR A 112 -30.22 -17.87 -2.45
CA THR A 112 -28.97 -18.60 -2.73
C THR A 112 -28.28 -18.17 -4.03
N ASP A 113 -28.99 -17.60 -4.99
CA ASP A 113 -28.39 -17.12 -6.25
C ASP A 113 -27.54 -15.87 -5.98
N ALA A 114 -27.99 -14.99 -5.06
CA ALA A 114 -27.17 -13.86 -4.61
C ALA A 114 -25.93 -14.32 -3.83
N LEU A 115 -26.04 -15.38 -3.03
CA LEU A 115 -24.91 -15.96 -2.31
C LEU A 115 -23.86 -16.54 -3.27
N GLU A 116 -24.30 -17.30 -4.29
CA GLU A 116 -23.43 -17.84 -5.35
C GLU A 116 -22.76 -16.71 -6.15
N ALA A 117 -23.47 -15.62 -6.38
CA ALA A 117 -22.98 -14.42 -7.04
C ALA A 117 -21.78 -13.80 -6.31
N PHE A 118 -21.84 -13.70 -4.98
CA PHE A 118 -20.70 -13.24 -4.18
C PHE A 118 -19.50 -14.18 -4.27
N GLY A 119 -19.72 -15.49 -4.22
CA GLY A 119 -18.66 -16.48 -4.40
C GLY A 119 -17.91 -16.32 -5.73
N LYS A 120 -18.63 -16.02 -6.80
CA LYS A 120 -18.04 -15.72 -8.11
C LYS A 120 -17.23 -14.44 -8.12
N LEU A 121 -17.70 -13.38 -7.47
CA LEU A 121 -16.93 -12.14 -7.34
C LEU A 121 -15.62 -12.36 -6.58
N TYR A 122 -15.66 -13.03 -5.43
CA TYR A 122 -14.46 -13.35 -4.66
C TYR A 122 -13.46 -14.17 -5.47
N GLN A 123 -13.95 -15.16 -6.23
CA GLN A 123 -13.10 -15.97 -7.12
C GLN A 123 -12.43 -15.10 -8.20
N LYS A 124 -13.18 -14.19 -8.85
CA LYS A 124 -12.64 -13.31 -9.90
C LYS A 124 -11.56 -12.39 -9.35
N GLN A 125 -11.81 -11.75 -8.20
CA GLN A 125 -10.84 -10.90 -7.54
C GLN A 125 -9.58 -11.67 -7.13
N SER A 126 -9.75 -12.87 -6.56
CA SER A 126 -8.61 -13.72 -6.19
C SER A 126 -7.79 -14.16 -7.40
N MET A 127 -8.42 -14.40 -8.54
CA MET A 127 -7.71 -14.75 -9.78
C MET A 127 -7.01 -13.55 -10.42
N ALA A 128 -7.50 -12.34 -10.18
CA ALA A 128 -6.92 -11.09 -10.69
C ALA A 128 -5.74 -10.58 -9.83
N SER A 129 -5.64 -11.07 -8.58
CA SER A 129 -4.57 -10.67 -7.65
C SER A 129 -3.18 -10.95 -8.24
N GLY A 130 -2.32 -9.94 -8.25
CA GLY A 130 -0.98 -10.00 -8.82
C GLY A 130 -0.93 -10.12 -10.35
N VAL A 131 -2.06 -9.96 -11.05
CA VAL A 131 -2.13 -9.97 -12.52
C VAL A 131 -2.50 -8.59 -13.06
N ILE A 132 -3.54 -7.98 -12.50
CA ILE A 132 -3.96 -6.61 -12.79
C ILE A 132 -4.21 -5.85 -11.47
N PRO A 133 -3.90 -4.56 -11.37
CA PRO A 133 -4.23 -3.75 -10.21
C PRO A 133 -5.74 -3.69 -9.98
N GLN A 134 -6.14 -3.82 -8.71
CA GLN A 134 -7.52 -3.77 -8.28
C GLN A 134 -7.71 -2.67 -7.26
N ILE A 135 -8.59 -1.72 -7.53
CA ILE A 135 -8.85 -0.56 -6.67
C ILE A 135 -10.33 -0.53 -6.28
N THR A 136 -10.61 -0.39 -4.99
CA THR A 136 -11.97 -0.22 -4.47
C THR A 136 -12.11 1.15 -3.83
N ALA A 137 -13.18 1.89 -4.17
CA ALA A 137 -13.56 3.13 -3.50
C ALA A 137 -14.97 3.01 -2.92
N ILE A 138 -15.13 3.27 -1.63
CA ILE A 138 -16.38 3.13 -0.87
C ILE A 138 -16.98 4.51 -0.64
N PHE A 139 -18.11 4.79 -1.29
CA PHE A 139 -18.80 6.09 -1.19
C PHE A 139 -20.07 6.05 -0.32
N GLY A 140 -20.52 4.87 -0.01
CA GLY A 140 -21.68 4.65 0.83
C GLY A 140 -21.50 3.37 1.66
N THR A 141 -22.49 2.49 1.66
CA THR A 141 -22.42 1.27 2.47
C THR A 141 -21.63 0.17 1.76
N CYS A 142 -20.77 -0.51 2.53
CA CYS A 142 -20.08 -1.74 2.16
C CYS A 142 -20.16 -2.69 3.34
N GLY A 143 -21.28 -3.43 3.45
CA GLY A 143 -21.62 -4.20 4.65
C GLY A 143 -21.71 -5.71 4.45
N GLY A 144 -21.54 -6.45 5.55
CA GLY A 144 -21.65 -7.91 5.57
C GLY A 144 -20.62 -8.60 4.69
N GLY A 145 -21.06 -9.56 3.87
CA GLY A 145 -20.17 -10.27 2.95
C GLY A 145 -19.45 -9.35 1.94
N LEU A 146 -20.04 -8.20 1.62
CA LEU A 146 -19.39 -7.26 0.70
C LEU A 146 -18.08 -6.69 1.26
N SER A 147 -17.91 -6.62 2.58
CA SER A 147 -16.66 -6.15 3.20
C SER A 147 -15.42 -6.96 2.84
N ILE A 148 -15.60 -8.16 2.31
CA ILE A 148 -14.52 -9.01 1.81
C ILE A 148 -13.99 -8.49 0.46
N VAL A 149 -14.83 -7.84 -0.35
CA VAL A 149 -14.46 -7.30 -1.66
C VAL A 149 -13.28 -6.31 -1.57
N PRO A 150 -13.34 -5.22 -0.77
CA PRO A 150 -12.19 -4.34 -0.61
C PRO A 150 -10.95 -5.04 -0.02
N ALA A 151 -11.14 -6.04 0.84
CA ALA A 151 -10.03 -6.81 1.40
C ALA A 151 -9.33 -7.76 0.39
N LEU A 152 -9.97 -8.02 -0.76
CA LEU A 152 -9.41 -8.80 -1.88
C LEU A 152 -8.80 -7.91 -2.96
N THR A 153 -8.96 -6.61 -2.89
CA THR A 153 -8.33 -5.65 -3.82
C THR A 153 -7.03 -5.10 -3.27
N ASP A 154 -6.19 -4.53 -4.13
CA ASP A 154 -4.86 -4.06 -3.77
C ASP A 154 -4.89 -2.73 -2.98
N PHE A 155 -5.82 -1.84 -3.36
CA PHE A 155 -5.99 -0.53 -2.73
C PHE A 155 -7.45 -0.23 -2.44
N THR A 156 -7.71 0.32 -1.25
CA THR A 156 -9.07 0.68 -0.81
C THR A 156 -9.12 2.12 -0.36
N PHE A 157 -10.05 2.89 -0.95
CA PHE A 157 -10.36 4.26 -0.56
C PHE A 157 -11.75 4.34 0.04
N MET A 158 -11.99 5.29 0.93
CA MET A 158 -13.29 5.43 1.58
C MET A 158 -13.67 6.88 1.83
N GLU A 159 -14.86 7.27 1.41
CA GLU A 159 -15.40 8.61 1.66
C GLU A 159 -15.55 8.81 3.17
N ALA A 160 -15.06 9.95 3.66
CA ALA A 160 -14.82 10.18 5.08
C ALA A 160 -16.11 10.28 5.93
N LYS A 161 -17.22 10.76 5.35
CA LYS A 161 -18.48 11.04 6.08
C LYS A 161 -19.52 9.95 5.91
N ASN A 162 -19.76 9.53 4.66
CA ASN A 162 -20.85 8.63 4.27
C ASN A 162 -20.38 7.18 4.09
N GLY A 163 -19.09 7.00 3.84
CA GLY A 163 -18.50 5.67 3.69
C GLY A 163 -18.68 4.83 4.96
N LYS A 164 -19.16 3.59 4.81
CA LYS A 164 -19.33 2.62 5.91
C LYS A 164 -18.84 1.25 5.48
N LEU A 165 -17.83 0.75 6.16
CA LEU A 165 -17.23 -0.57 5.90
C LEU A 165 -17.32 -1.44 7.15
N PHE A 166 -18.04 -2.56 7.08
CA PHE A 166 -18.20 -3.46 8.22
C PHE A 166 -18.61 -4.87 7.81
N THR A 167 -18.12 -5.87 8.50
CA THR A 167 -18.64 -7.24 8.43
C THR A 167 -19.85 -7.39 9.34
N ASN A 168 -19.74 -6.89 10.57
CA ASN A 168 -20.84 -6.79 11.52
C ASN A 168 -21.08 -5.32 11.85
N THR A 169 -22.34 -4.89 11.90
CA THR A 169 -22.65 -3.51 12.29
C THR A 169 -22.12 -3.19 13.70
N PRO A 170 -21.69 -1.96 14.00
CA PRO A 170 -21.17 -1.58 15.33
C PRO A 170 -22.09 -1.97 16.47
N ASN A 171 -23.41 -1.86 16.27
CA ASN A 171 -24.43 -2.20 17.29
C ASN A 171 -24.66 -3.71 17.46
N ALA A 172 -24.20 -4.54 16.54
CA ALA A 172 -24.29 -6.00 16.68
C ALA A 172 -23.11 -6.60 17.45
N ILE A 173 -22.08 -5.80 17.73
CA ILE A 173 -20.89 -6.25 18.48
C ILE A 173 -21.22 -6.24 19.98
N PRO A 174 -21.11 -7.38 20.68
CA PRO A 174 -21.42 -7.43 22.12
C PRO A 174 -20.61 -6.41 22.94
N GLY A 175 -21.32 -5.58 23.70
CA GLY A 175 -20.72 -4.55 24.56
C GLY A 175 -20.35 -3.25 23.86
N ASN A 176 -20.56 -3.17 22.55
CA ASN A 176 -20.37 -1.97 21.75
C ASN A 176 -21.71 -1.37 21.28
N ASP A 177 -21.67 -0.11 20.94
CA ASP A 177 -22.65 0.60 20.15
C ASP A 177 -21.94 1.72 19.34
N ILE A 178 -22.59 2.22 18.30
CA ILE A 178 -21.99 3.20 17.38
C ILE A 178 -21.55 4.50 18.07
N SER A 179 -22.18 4.88 19.19
CA SER A 179 -21.81 6.09 19.94
C SER A 179 -20.54 5.90 20.78
N LYS A 180 -20.18 4.65 21.10
CA LYS A 180 -18.94 4.31 21.81
C LYS A 180 -17.78 4.12 20.84
N CYS A 181 -18.01 3.34 19.80
CA CYS A 181 -17.02 3.09 18.76
C CYS A 181 -17.72 2.77 17.43
N ASP A 182 -17.60 3.67 16.47
CA ASP A 182 -18.09 3.42 15.12
C ASP A 182 -17.04 2.61 14.34
N THR A 183 -17.09 1.29 14.53
CA THR A 183 -16.20 0.34 13.83
C THR A 183 -16.43 0.30 12.32
N SER A 184 -17.46 0.97 11.80
CA SER A 184 -17.73 1.09 10.36
C SER A 184 -17.19 2.36 9.72
N SER A 185 -16.68 3.30 10.53
CA SER A 185 -16.23 4.61 10.05
C SER A 185 -14.93 4.55 9.26
N ALA A 186 -14.73 5.54 8.40
CA ALA A 186 -13.50 5.69 7.63
C ALA A 186 -12.27 5.81 8.54
N VAL A 187 -12.38 6.55 9.65
CA VAL A 187 -11.31 6.69 10.65
C VAL A 187 -10.92 5.34 11.25
N PHE A 188 -11.90 4.55 11.70
CA PHE A 188 -11.61 3.23 12.29
C PHE A 188 -10.95 2.31 11.26
N GLN A 189 -11.44 2.28 10.02
CA GLN A 189 -10.95 1.40 8.97
C GLN A 189 -9.58 1.82 8.42
N SER A 190 -9.25 3.11 8.44
CA SER A 190 -7.95 3.61 8.00
C SER A 190 -6.89 3.62 9.10
N GLU A 191 -7.24 3.97 10.34
CA GLU A 191 -6.25 4.15 11.42
C GLU A 191 -6.03 2.89 12.26
N THR A 192 -7.10 2.07 12.43
CA THR A 192 -7.06 0.92 13.35
C THR A 192 -6.88 -0.41 12.62
N THR A 193 -7.60 -0.62 11.49
CA THR A 193 -7.53 -1.90 10.78
C THR A 193 -6.47 -1.90 9.67
N GLY A 194 -6.14 -0.75 9.11
CA GLY A 194 -5.26 -0.63 7.95
C GLY A 194 -5.84 -1.21 6.66
N LEU A 195 -7.16 -1.48 6.61
CA LEU A 195 -7.81 -1.97 5.39
C LEU A 195 -8.03 -0.84 4.38
N VAL A 196 -8.24 0.39 4.85
CA VAL A 196 -8.46 1.57 4.00
C VAL A 196 -7.15 2.34 3.84
N ASP A 197 -6.69 2.49 2.61
CA ASP A 197 -5.43 3.14 2.25
C ASP A 197 -5.52 4.67 2.29
N GLY A 198 -6.66 5.23 1.86
CA GLY A 198 -6.89 6.67 1.83
C GLY A 198 -8.33 7.04 2.11
N THR A 199 -8.52 8.20 2.77
CA THR A 199 -9.83 8.76 3.11
C THR A 199 -9.89 10.22 2.72
N GLY A 200 -11.06 10.68 2.25
CA GLY A 200 -11.25 12.08 1.83
C GLY A 200 -12.66 12.35 1.39
N SER A 201 -12.87 13.46 0.71
CA SER A 201 -14.10 13.72 -0.03
C SER A 201 -14.19 12.81 -1.26
N GLU A 202 -15.38 12.74 -1.87
CA GLU A 202 -15.54 11.98 -3.12
C GLU A 202 -14.62 12.50 -4.24
N GLU A 203 -14.41 13.82 -4.33
CA GLU A 203 -13.51 14.44 -5.31
C GLU A 203 -12.05 14.10 -5.06
N ASP A 204 -11.60 14.17 -3.79
CA ASP A 204 -10.22 13.83 -3.40
C ASP A 204 -9.91 12.37 -3.72
N ILE A 205 -10.81 11.45 -3.36
CA ILE A 205 -10.64 10.02 -3.62
C ILE A 205 -10.51 9.72 -5.12
N LEU A 206 -11.37 10.34 -5.95
CA LEU A 206 -11.31 10.14 -7.39
C LEU A 206 -10.00 10.70 -8.00
N ALA A 207 -9.49 11.82 -7.46
CA ALA A 207 -8.20 12.38 -7.84
C ALA A 207 -7.04 11.48 -7.39
N ASP A 208 -7.08 10.96 -6.16
CA ASP A 208 -6.08 10.03 -5.63
C ASP A 208 -6.02 8.74 -6.47
N ILE A 209 -7.18 8.18 -6.86
CA ILE A 209 -7.23 7.00 -7.73
C ILE A 209 -6.62 7.30 -9.10
N ARG A 210 -6.92 8.45 -9.70
CA ARG A 210 -6.30 8.86 -10.97
C ARG A 210 -4.77 8.92 -10.84
N SER A 211 -4.29 9.58 -9.79
CA SER A 211 -2.85 9.69 -9.51
C SER A 211 -2.20 8.33 -9.31
N LEU A 212 -2.86 7.44 -8.56
CA LEU A 212 -2.37 6.08 -8.32
C LEU A 212 -2.30 5.27 -9.62
N VAL A 213 -3.33 5.31 -10.48
CA VAL A 213 -3.35 4.62 -11.77
C VAL A 213 -2.20 5.09 -12.66
N CYS A 214 -1.84 6.38 -12.63
CA CYS A 214 -0.68 6.92 -13.38
C CYS A 214 0.67 6.49 -12.80
N MET A 215 0.71 6.05 -11.53
CA MET A 215 1.93 5.54 -10.90
C MET A 215 2.12 4.03 -11.11
N LEU A 216 1.04 3.28 -11.31
CA LEU A 216 1.07 1.82 -11.37
C LEU A 216 1.21 1.31 -12.81
N PRO A 217 1.88 0.16 -13.02
CA PRO A 217 1.76 -0.57 -14.27
C PRO A 217 0.32 -1.06 -14.48
N CYS A 218 -0.12 -1.18 -15.72
CA CYS A 218 -1.47 -1.67 -16.03
C CYS A 218 -1.65 -3.15 -15.69
N ASN A 219 -0.58 -3.93 -15.69
CA ASN A 219 -0.56 -5.37 -15.37
C ASN A 219 0.85 -5.86 -15.00
N ASN A 220 0.96 -7.10 -14.60
CA ASN A 220 2.23 -7.71 -14.18
C ASN A 220 3.20 -8.09 -15.31
N GLU A 221 2.80 -7.94 -16.57
CA GLU A 221 3.66 -8.21 -17.74
C GLU A 221 4.11 -6.90 -18.43
N GLU A 222 3.56 -5.76 -17.99
CA GLU A 222 3.89 -4.47 -18.59
C GLU A 222 5.28 -4.03 -18.15
N ASP A 223 6.07 -3.61 -19.13
CA ASP A 223 7.31 -2.90 -18.91
C ASP A 223 7.00 -1.39 -18.74
N SER A 224 6.49 -1.03 -17.58
CA SER A 224 6.06 0.32 -17.22
C SER A 224 7.21 1.27 -16.91
N SER A 225 8.40 0.89 -17.24
CA SER A 225 9.59 1.42 -16.60
C SER A 225 10.02 2.80 -17.08
N TYR A 226 9.38 3.42 -18.08
CA TYR A 226 9.86 4.71 -18.58
C TYR A 226 8.74 5.68 -18.95
N GLU A 227 8.52 6.66 -18.06
CA GLU A 227 8.01 7.96 -18.46
C GLU A 227 9.20 8.91 -18.72
N GLU A 228 9.00 9.91 -19.58
CA GLU A 228 10.02 10.91 -19.84
C GLU A 228 10.25 11.75 -18.56
N CYS A 229 11.46 11.71 -18.02
CA CYS A 229 11.84 12.48 -16.83
C CYS A 229 12.51 13.78 -17.25
N ASN A 230 12.00 14.89 -16.74
CA ASN A 230 12.58 16.23 -16.96
C ASN A 230 13.38 16.72 -15.74
N ASP A 231 13.37 16.00 -14.61
CA ASP A 231 14.13 16.36 -13.41
C ASP A 231 15.63 16.00 -13.59
N ASP A 232 16.51 16.78 -12.99
CA ASP A 232 17.94 16.53 -13.02
C ASP A 232 18.31 15.26 -12.26
N LEU A 233 18.83 14.26 -12.95
CA LEU A 233 19.25 12.98 -12.36
C LEU A 233 20.34 13.16 -11.29
N ASN A 234 21.13 14.21 -11.40
CA ASN A 234 22.20 14.55 -10.45
C ASN A 234 21.77 15.62 -9.45
N ARG A 235 20.50 15.94 -9.36
CA ARG A 235 19.98 16.93 -8.43
C ARG A 235 20.42 16.60 -6.99
N VAL A 236 21.10 17.56 -6.37
CA VAL A 236 21.58 17.45 -4.99
C VAL A 236 20.45 17.78 -4.02
N CYS A 237 20.14 16.88 -3.11
CA CYS A 237 19.13 17.07 -2.07
C CYS A 237 19.81 17.57 -0.80
N ALA A 238 20.23 18.85 -0.76
CA ALA A 238 21.09 19.41 0.29
C ALA A 238 20.54 19.21 1.71
N ASP A 239 19.23 19.33 1.90
CA ASP A 239 18.58 19.26 3.21
C ASP A 239 18.06 17.85 3.57
N LEU A 240 18.38 16.82 2.79
CA LEU A 240 17.85 15.47 2.97
C LEU A 240 18.20 14.87 4.36
N ALA A 241 19.38 15.20 4.89
CA ALA A 241 19.77 14.75 6.24
C ALA A 241 18.83 15.24 7.34
N ASN A 242 18.19 16.39 7.16
CA ASN A 242 17.23 16.96 8.12
C ASN A 242 15.87 16.23 8.09
N ALA A 243 15.57 15.53 7.01
CA ALA A 243 14.31 14.78 6.82
C ALA A 243 14.36 13.32 7.33
N LYS A 244 15.45 12.89 7.97
CA LYS A 244 15.62 11.49 8.42
C LYS A 244 14.62 11.02 9.48
N GLU A 245 13.96 11.96 10.19
CA GLU A 245 12.94 11.64 11.19
C GLU A 245 11.56 11.47 10.58
N ASP A 246 11.23 12.25 9.54
CA ASP A 246 10.04 12.07 8.71
C ASP A 246 10.45 11.63 7.29
N THR A 247 10.47 10.35 7.10
CA THR A 247 10.93 9.75 5.84
C THR A 247 9.95 9.93 4.67
N ALA A 248 8.70 10.33 4.93
CA ALA A 248 7.79 10.74 3.86
C ALA A 248 8.30 12.02 3.17
N ILE A 249 8.82 12.99 3.96
CA ILE A 249 9.47 14.18 3.43
C ILE A 249 10.75 13.81 2.67
N ALA A 250 11.56 12.89 3.23
CA ALA A 250 12.79 12.44 2.57
C ALA A 250 12.50 11.79 1.21
N LEU A 251 11.48 10.93 1.12
CA LEU A 251 11.04 10.27 -0.11
C LEU A 251 10.53 11.29 -1.14
N THR A 252 9.75 12.29 -0.70
CA THR A 252 9.32 13.39 -1.56
C THR A 252 10.53 14.14 -2.14
N MET A 253 11.53 14.46 -1.32
CA MET A 253 12.72 15.20 -1.76
C MET A 253 13.57 14.45 -2.79
N ILE A 254 13.66 13.13 -2.73
CA ILE A 254 14.44 12.35 -3.68
C ILE A 254 13.66 11.96 -4.94
N SER A 255 12.34 12.04 -4.92
CA SER A 255 11.47 11.70 -6.06
C SER A 255 11.58 12.74 -7.17
N ASP A 256 11.36 12.32 -8.41
CA ASP A 256 11.21 13.20 -9.56
C ASP A 256 10.06 14.17 -9.32
N ASP A 257 10.29 15.45 -9.62
CA ASP A 257 9.32 16.54 -9.45
C ASP A 257 8.67 16.59 -8.03
N ASN A 258 9.31 15.98 -7.02
CA ASN A 258 8.83 15.81 -5.65
C ASN A 258 7.48 15.08 -5.54
N ILE A 259 7.18 14.17 -6.47
CA ILE A 259 5.95 13.37 -6.46
C ILE A 259 6.09 12.19 -5.51
N PHE A 260 5.23 12.10 -4.52
CA PHE A 260 5.15 10.96 -3.60
C PHE A 260 3.69 10.57 -3.35
N CYS A 261 3.35 9.33 -3.66
CA CYS A 261 2.04 8.73 -3.40
C CYS A 261 2.14 7.82 -2.16
N GLU A 262 1.88 8.35 -0.96
CA GLU A 262 1.90 7.58 0.28
C GLU A 262 0.66 6.69 0.40
N VAL A 263 0.85 5.39 0.65
CA VAL A 263 -0.20 4.38 0.84
C VAL A 263 -0.35 4.08 2.33
N LYS A 264 -1.60 3.91 2.81
CA LYS A 264 -1.92 3.67 4.24
C LYS A 264 -1.30 4.73 5.17
N LYS A 265 -1.36 5.99 4.78
CA LYS A 265 -0.78 7.12 5.52
C LYS A 265 -1.25 7.19 6.98
N ALA A 266 -2.51 6.85 7.24
CA ALA A 266 -3.10 6.92 8.57
C ALA A 266 -2.79 5.69 9.46
N TYR A 267 -2.43 4.54 8.86
CA TYR A 267 -2.14 3.30 9.56
C TYR A 267 -0.66 3.11 9.81
N ALA A 268 -0.30 2.59 11.00
CA ALA A 268 1.09 2.30 11.37
C ALA A 268 2.04 3.41 10.91
N LYS A 269 1.83 4.63 11.45
CA LYS A 269 2.53 5.84 11.00
C LYS A 269 4.05 5.82 11.23
N ASP A 270 4.57 4.88 12.02
CA ASP A 270 6.00 4.56 12.21
C ASP A 270 6.64 3.92 10.98
N MET A 271 5.82 3.46 10.02
CA MET A 271 6.24 2.89 8.74
C MET A 271 5.61 3.64 7.58
N VAL A 272 6.44 4.14 6.68
CA VAL A 272 6.02 4.79 5.43
C VAL A 272 6.07 3.78 4.30
N THR A 273 5.00 3.69 3.52
CA THR A 273 4.93 2.93 2.27
C THR A 273 4.30 3.79 1.19
N GLY A 274 4.78 3.70 -0.04
CA GLY A 274 4.22 4.47 -1.15
C GLY A 274 5.08 4.41 -2.39
N PHE A 275 4.69 5.14 -3.41
CA PHE A 275 5.37 5.17 -4.70
C PHE A 275 6.03 6.51 -4.94
N ILE A 276 7.26 6.47 -5.42
CA ILE A 276 8.04 7.61 -5.92
C ILE A 276 8.40 7.38 -7.38
N LYS A 277 8.84 8.42 -8.06
CA LYS A 277 9.45 8.29 -9.40
C LYS A 277 10.94 8.61 -9.35
N LEU A 278 11.73 7.79 -10.01
CA LEU A 278 13.18 7.97 -10.14
C LEU A 278 13.59 7.75 -11.60
N ASN A 279 14.02 8.79 -12.28
CA ASN A 279 14.29 8.81 -13.73
C ASN A 279 13.08 8.30 -14.54
N GLY A 280 11.87 8.76 -14.20
CA GLY A 280 10.62 8.35 -14.84
C GLY A 280 10.12 6.93 -14.46
N MET A 281 10.90 6.16 -13.72
CA MET A 281 10.54 4.82 -13.29
C MET A 281 9.77 4.88 -11.95
N THR A 282 8.67 4.17 -11.84
CA THR A 282 7.96 3.98 -10.57
C THR A 282 8.76 3.05 -9.66
N VAL A 283 9.00 3.49 -8.43
CA VAL A 283 9.71 2.74 -7.39
C VAL A 283 8.85 2.69 -6.14
N GLY A 284 8.65 1.50 -5.61
CA GLY A 284 8.03 1.30 -4.30
C GLY A 284 9.01 1.69 -3.19
N ALA A 285 8.56 2.48 -2.24
CA ALA A 285 9.37 2.96 -1.13
C ALA A 285 8.84 2.43 0.21
N VAL A 286 9.75 1.93 1.04
CA VAL A 286 9.47 1.46 2.41
C VAL A 286 10.46 2.14 3.35
N ALA A 287 9.97 2.88 4.35
CA ALA A 287 10.85 3.64 5.21
C ALA A 287 10.39 3.68 6.67
N ASN A 288 11.32 3.53 7.61
CA ASN A 288 11.04 3.76 9.03
C ASN A 288 10.90 5.26 9.30
N ARG A 289 9.92 5.64 10.10
CA ARG A 289 9.65 7.03 10.48
C ARG A 289 9.59 7.16 12.00
N SER A 290 10.24 8.17 12.55
CA SER A 290 10.21 8.46 13.99
C SER A 290 9.39 9.69 14.35
N LYS A 291 9.09 10.57 13.39
CA LYS A 291 8.22 11.73 13.58
C LYS A 291 7.32 11.95 12.38
N VAL A 292 6.16 12.51 12.63
CA VAL A 292 5.26 13.05 11.61
C VAL A 292 5.18 14.57 11.83
N TYR A 293 5.42 15.34 10.80
CA TYR A 293 5.25 16.79 10.82
C TYR A 293 3.97 17.20 10.09
N ASN A 294 3.26 18.18 10.64
CA ASN A 294 2.13 18.82 9.97
C ASN A 294 2.60 19.89 8.98
N GLU A 295 1.67 20.56 8.30
CA GLU A 295 1.95 21.61 7.30
C GLU A 295 2.66 22.84 7.93
N GLU A 296 2.49 23.06 9.23
CA GLU A 296 3.14 24.13 9.99
C GLU A 296 4.54 23.73 10.51
N ALA A 297 5.05 22.56 10.11
CA ALA A 297 6.29 21.95 10.58
C ALA A 297 6.34 21.67 12.10
N GLU A 298 5.17 21.48 12.71
CA GLU A 298 5.07 21.04 14.10
C GLU A 298 4.97 19.52 14.16
N VAL A 299 5.46 18.92 15.25
CA VAL A 299 5.40 17.45 15.45
C VAL A 299 3.96 17.05 15.78
N GLU A 300 3.32 16.33 14.87
CA GLU A 300 1.99 15.72 15.06
C GLU A 300 2.06 14.41 15.84
N ALA A 301 3.05 13.57 15.53
CA ALA A 301 3.27 12.29 16.19
C ALA A 301 4.76 11.97 16.32
N GLU A 302 5.14 11.26 17.38
CA GLU A 302 6.52 10.83 17.65
C GLU A 302 6.54 9.34 18.03
N PHE A 303 7.53 8.61 17.48
CA PHE A 303 7.76 7.18 17.70
C PHE A 303 9.19 6.97 18.17
N ASP A 304 9.46 5.90 18.89
CA ASP A 304 10.79 5.60 19.45
C ASP A 304 11.80 5.06 18.41
N GLY A 305 11.36 4.96 17.15
CA GLY A 305 12.16 4.44 16.04
C GLY A 305 12.29 2.91 16.05
N SER A 306 11.46 2.21 16.84
CA SER A 306 11.37 0.75 16.78
C SER A 306 10.40 0.28 15.69
N LEU A 307 10.56 -0.97 15.23
CA LEU A 307 9.68 -1.60 14.26
C LEU A 307 8.48 -2.24 14.98
N SER A 308 7.29 -1.72 14.72
CA SER A 308 6.04 -2.26 15.25
C SER A 308 5.55 -3.49 14.45
N ALA A 309 4.66 -4.28 15.05
CA ALA A 309 4.02 -5.39 14.36
C ALA A 309 3.17 -4.93 13.17
N ASP A 310 2.42 -3.85 13.36
CA ASP A 310 1.56 -3.27 12.32
C ASP A 310 2.40 -2.65 11.19
N GLY A 311 3.50 -1.95 11.53
CA GLY A 311 4.43 -1.41 10.54
C GLY A 311 5.12 -2.50 9.72
N ALA A 312 5.49 -3.62 10.35
CA ALA A 312 6.09 -4.75 9.66
C ALA A 312 5.09 -5.44 8.71
N GLU A 313 3.81 -5.59 9.09
CA GLU A 313 2.78 -6.16 8.22
C GLU A 313 2.47 -5.22 7.04
N LYS A 314 2.28 -3.92 7.30
CA LYS A 314 2.09 -2.90 6.25
C LYS A 314 3.20 -2.94 5.20
N ALA A 315 4.46 -2.98 5.65
CA ALA A 315 5.60 -3.06 4.74
C ALA A 315 5.64 -4.39 3.96
N ALA A 316 5.31 -5.52 4.60
CA ALA A 316 5.30 -6.83 3.96
C ALA A 316 4.28 -6.92 2.82
N GLU A 317 3.05 -6.47 3.07
CA GLU A 317 1.98 -6.40 2.05
C GLU A 317 2.39 -5.53 0.87
N PHE A 318 2.97 -4.36 1.15
CA PHE A 318 3.42 -3.43 0.11
C PHE A 318 4.56 -4.00 -0.75
N VAL A 319 5.55 -4.67 -0.13
CA VAL A 319 6.65 -5.33 -0.87
C VAL A 319 6.15 -6.47 -1.74
N GLN A 320 5.19 -7.26 -1.26
CA GLN A 320 4.56 -8.33 -2.05
C GLN A 320 3.81 -7.77 -3.26
N PHE A 321 3.11 -6.64 -3.10
CA PHE A 321 2.49 -5.94 -4.22
C PHE A 321 3.53 -5.48 -5.24
N CYS A 322 4.59 -4.82 -4.80
CA CYS A 322 5.66 -4.36 -5.68
C CYS A 322 6.30 -5.52 -6.46
N ASP A 323 6.57 -6.66 -5.79
CA ASP A 323 7.14 -7.83 -6.45
C ASP A 323 6.20 -8.43 -7.50
N ALA A 324 4.89 -8.51 -7.19
CA ALA A 324 3.89 -9.02 -8.12
C ALA A 324 3.76 -8.19 -9.41
N PHE A 325 4.02 -6.89 -9.33
CA PHE A 325 3.90 -5.95 -10.45
C PHE A 325 5.26 -5.45 -11.00
N ASN A 326 6.35 -6.15 -10.70
CA ASN A 326 7.71 -5.82 -11.17
C ASN A 326 8.18 -4.40 -10.81
N ILE A 327 7.69 -3.84 -9.71
CA ILE A 327 8.07 -2.52 -9.21
C ILE A 327 9.31 -2.66 -8.32
N PRO A 328 10.45 -2.01 -8.65
CA PRO A 328 11.65 -2.00 -7.81
C PRO A 328 11.36 -1.41 -6.43
N VAL A 329 12.09 -1.85 -5.40
CA VAL A 329 11.86 -1.41 -4.00
C VAL A 329 13.07 -0.69 -3.43
N LEU A 330 12.84 0.54 -2.97
CA LEU A 330 13.78 1.34 -2.17
C LEU A 330 13.40 1.24 -0.69
N THR A 331 14.38 0.98 0.16
CA THR A 331 14.19 1.04 1.62
C THR A 331 15.05 2.15 2.22
N LEU A 332 14.46 3.01 3.05
CA LEU A 332 15.18 3.94 3.91
C LEU A 332 15.14 3.40 5.35
N THR A 333 16.26 2.88 5.84
CA THR A 333 16.32 2.21 7.14
C THR A 333 16.78 3.15 8.25
N ASN A 334 15.92 3.30 9.27
CA ASN A 334 16.23 3.98 10.52
C ASN A 334 15.49 3.27 11.67
N VAL A 335 16.02 2.14 12.14
CA VAL A 335 15.34 1.27 13.10
C VAL A 335 16.22 0.92 14.30
N SER A 336 15.69 1.13 15.52
CA SER A 336 16.40 0.94 16.78
C SER A 336 16.24 -0.46 17.39
N GLY A 337 15.32 -1.28 16.88
CA GLY A 337 14.96 -2.59 17.40
C GLY A 337 13.49 -2.91 17.12
N PHE A 338 12.92 -3.89 17.81
CA PHE A 338 11.48 -4.17 17.78
C PHE A 338 10.74 -3.42 18.88
N THR A 339 9.49 -3.03 18.63
CA THR A 339 8.65 -2.34 19.61
C THR A 339 8.33 -3.24 20.81
N ALA A 340 8.63 -2.73 22.01
CA ALA A 340 8.45 -3.46 23.26
C ALA A 340 7.09 -3.11 23.92
N SER A 341 6.00 -3.70 23.43
CA SER A 341 4.67 -3.56 24.02
C SER A 341 3.99 -4.92 24.14
N LYS A 342 2.98 -5.02 25.03
CA LYS A 342 2.15 -6.25 25.12
C LYS A 342 1.34 -6.52 23.87
N TYR A 343 1.01 -5.49 23.12
CA TYR A 343 0.29 -5.59 21.84
C TYR A 343 1.21 -6.18 20.78
N ASP A 344 2.39 -5.61 20.63
CA ASP A 344 3.38 -6.07 19.64
C ASP A 344 3.90 -7.47 19.99
N GLU A 345 4.22 -7.77 21.26
CA GLU A 345 4.77 -9.06 21.67
C GLU A 345 3.90 -10.26 21.25
N LYS A 346 2.59 -10.07 21.10
CA LYS A 346 1.69 -11.12 20.61
C LYS A 346 1.84 -11.40 19.10
N ARG A 347 2.39 -10.46 18.32
CA ARG A 347 2.34 -10.46 16.87
C ARG A 347 3.69 -10.26 16.20
N ILE A 348 4.62 -9.52 16.84
CA ILE A 348 5.84 -9.02 16.20
C ILE A 348 6.70 -10.12 15.55
N ALA A 349 6.83 -11.28 16.19
CA ALA A 349 7.62 -12.38 15.63
C ALA A 349 7.04 -12.86 14.29
N LYS A 350 5.70 -12.95 14.18
CA LYS A 350 5.02 -13.34 12.94
C LYS A 350 5.05 -12.22 11.91
N SER A 351 4.83 -10.98 12.32
CA SER A 351 4.85 -9.81 11.44
C SER A 351 6.25 -9.58 10.87
N ALA A 352 7.29 -9.67 11.69
CA ALA A 352 8.68 -9.60 11.25
C ALA A 352 9.07 -10.77 10.31
N ALA A 353 8.53 -11.96 10.55
CA ALA A 353 8.72 -13.10 9.65
C ALA A 353 8.06 -12.87 8.29
N LYS A 354 6.85 -12.27 8.25
CA LYS A 354 6.19 -11.87 7.00
C LYS A 354 7.03 -10.87 6.21
N LEU A 355 7.54 -9.83 6.87
CA LEU A 355 8.40 -8.83 6.25
C LEU A 355 9.70 -9.44 5.72
N THR A 356 10.35 -10.28 6.53
CA THR A 356 11.55 -11.01 6.11
C THR A 356 11.28 -11.88 4.89
N TYR A 357 10.15 -12.59 4.89
CA TYR A 357 9.74 -13.43 3.77
C TYR A 357 9.50 -12.58 2.53
N ALA A 358 8.77 -11.47 2.64
CA ALA A 358 8.48 -10.58 1.51
C ALA A 358 9.77 -10.09 0.84
N PHE A 359 10.74 -9.59 1.60
CA PHE A 359 12.01 -9.15 1.04
C PHE A 359 12.88 -10.30 0.50
N ALA A 360 12.92 -11.43 1.20
CA ALA A 360 13.73 -12.58 0.77
C ALA A 360 13.16 -13.27 -0.48
N ASP A 361 11.83 -13.24 -0.66
CA ASP A 361 11.17 -13.86 -1.80
C ASP A 361 11.10 -12.94 -3.02
N ALA A 362 11.06 -11.63 -2.81
CA ALA A 362 10.96 -10.64 -3.88
C ALA A 362 12.13 -10.74 -4.87
N THR A 363 11.79 -10.77 -6.15
CA THR A 363 12.72 -10.90 -7.29
C THR A 363 13.07 -9.57 -7.92
N VAL A 364 12.29 -8.53 -7.67
CA VAL A 364 12.52 -7.17 -8.17
C VAL A 364 13.84 -6.58 -7.65
N PRO A 365 14.41 -5.56 -8.31
CA PRO A 365 15.54 -4.81 -7.79
C PRO A 365 15.25 -4.23 -6.40
N LYS A 366 16.17 -4.44 -5.45
CA LYS A 366 16.03 -4.00 -4.06
C LYS A 366 17.25 -3.20 -3.63
N VAL A 367 17.03 -1.93 -3.29
CA VAL A 367 18.05 -1.02 -2.80
C VAL A 367 17.72 -0.61 -1.37
N ASN A 368 18.70 -0.64 -0.47
CA ASN A 368 18.55 -0.17 0.90
C ASN A 368 19.52 0.97 1.18
N VAL A 369 19.03 2.05 1.78
CA VAL A 369 19.85 3.14 2.29
C VAL A 369 19.67 3.23 3.80
N VAL A 370 20.74 2.96 4.55
CA VAL A 370 20.74 3.14 6.01
C VAL A 370 20.97 4.61 6.32
N ILE A 371 19.93 5.30 6.75
CA ILE A 371 19.92 6.76 6.97
C ILE A 371 20.15 7.15 8.43
N GLY A 372 20.15 6.18 9.34
CA GLY A 372 20.30 6.42 10.78
C GLY A 372 20.64 5.14 11.51
N LYS A 373 19.83 4.75 12.50
CA LYS A 373 20.03 3.51 13.26
C LYS A 373 19.64 2.28 12.45
N ALA A 374 20.39 1.19 12.65
CA ALA A 374 20.15 -0.10 12.04
C ALA A 374 20.56 -1.19 13.01
N PHE A 375 19.71 -1.51 14.00
CA PHE A 375 20.07 -2.39 15.10
C PHE A 375 19.32 -3.71 15.11
N GLY A 376 20.05 -4.76 15.40
CA GLY A 376 19.54 -6.10 15.71
C GLY A 376 18.79 -6.75 14.56
N SER A 377 17.92 -7.70 14.91
CA SER A 377 17.14 -8.44 13.90
C SER A 377 16.09 -7.55 13.22
N ALA A 378 15.66 -6.43 13.82
CA ALA A 378 14.79 -5.48 13.18
C ALA A 378 15.43 -4.85 11.94
N TYR A 379 16.72 -4.49 12.02
CA TYR A 379 17.49 -4.08 10.83
C TYR A 379 17.58 -5.21 9.79
N VAL A 380 17.84 -6.44 10.24
CA VAL A 380 17.99 -7.57 9.30
C VAL A 380 16.72 -7.74 8.45
N THR A 381 15.54 -7.58 9.05
CA THR A 381 14.24 -7.70 8.34
C THR A 381 13.94 -6.53 7.40
N MET A 382 14.60 -5.38 7.59
CA MET A 382 14.43 -4.17 6.78
C MET A 382 15.36 -4.18 5.54
N ASN A 383 15.17 -5.16 4.66
CA ASN A 383 15.89 -5.24 3.38
C ASN A 383 17.43 -5.15 3.55
N SER A 384 18.00 -5.87 4.51
CA SER A 384 19.45 -5.93 4.67
C SER A 384 20.12 -6.74 3.55
N LYS A 385 21.45 -6.57 3.40
CA LYS A 385 22.24 -7.38 2.46
C LYS A 385 22.04 -8.90 2.68
N ALA A 386 21.89 -9.30 3.94
CA ALA A 386 21.69 -10.71 4.31
C ALA A 386 20.33 -11.28 3.88
N VAL A 387 19.30 -10.44 3.74
CA VAL A 387 17.96 -10.86 3.31
C VAL A 387 17.76 -10.70 1.80
N GLY A 388 18.77 -10.18 1.09
CA GLY A 388 18.79 -10.17 -0.36
C GLY A 388 18.66 -8.78 -1.00
N ALA A 389 19.01 -7.69 -0.28
CA ALA A 389 19.19 -6.40 -0.93
C ALA A 389 20.32 -6.49 -1.99
N ASP A 390 20.05 -6.00 -3.19
CA ASP A 390 21.04 -5.99 -4.28
C ASP A 390 22.14 -4.96 -4.01
N MET A 391 21.73 -3.75 -3.55
CA MET A 391 22.65 -2.69 -3.15
C MET A 391 22.27 -2.15 -1.77
N VAL A 392 23.29 -1.92 -0.93
CA VAL A 392 23.13 -1.31 0.39
C VAL A 392 24.06 -0.11 0.50
N TYR A 393 23.47 1.06 0.70
CA TYR A 393 24.18 2.30 0.99
C TYR A 393 24.01 2.67 2.47
N ALA A 394 24.91 3.49 2.99
CA ALA A 394 24.78 4.04 4.32
C ALA A 394 25.23 5.52 4.34
N TRP A 395 24.55 6.35 5.12
CA TRP A 395 25.05 7.70 5.39
C TRP A 395 26.23 7.66 6.37
N PRO A 396 27.09 8.70 6.37
CA PRO A 396 28.32 8.68 7.19
C PRO A 396 28.05 8.63 8.69
N ASP A 397 26.91 9.17 9.16
CA ASP A 397 26.48 9.18 10.56
C ASP A 397 25.60 8.00 10.97
N ALA A 398 25.34 7.06 10.07
CA ALA A 398 24.57 5.87 10.37
C ALA A 398 25.23 4.97 11.41
N GLU A 399 24.43 4.24 12.17
CA GLU A 399 24.88 3.27 13.17
C GLU A 399 24.33 1.89 12.87
N ILE A 400 25.20 0.93 12.53
CA ILE A 400 24.81 -0.42 12.11
C ILE A 400 25.42 -1.44 13.08
N GLY A 401 24.58 -2.15 13.84
CA GLY A 401 25.11 -3.08 14.83
C GLY A 401 24.05 -3.98 15.47
N MET A 402 24.50 -4.78 16.45
CA MET A 402 23.59 -5.67 17.17
C MET A 402 22.61 -4.92 18.08
N MET A 403 23.05 -3.82 18.67
CA MET A 403 22.29 -2.97 19.59
C MET A 403 23.02 -1.64 19.80
N ASP A 404 22.37 -0.72 20.49
CA ASP A 404 22.98 0.54 20.93
C ASP A 404 24.29 0.30 21.70
N ALA A 405 25.32 1.10 21.42
CA ALA A 405 26.65 0.91 21.99
C ALA A 405 26.68 1.01 23.52
N ASN A 406 25.86 1.89 24.12
CA ASN A 406 25.78 2.00 25.59
C ASN A 406 25.15 0.76 26.22
N GLN A 407 24.12 0.19 25.57
CA GLN A 407 23.52 -1.06 26.00
C GLN A 407 24.50 -2.22 25.91
N ALA A 408 25.21 -2.34 24.78
CA ALA A 408 26.26 -3.34 24.59
C ALA A 408 27.35 -3.24 25.67
N ALA A 409 27.85 -2.03 25.93
CA ALA A 409 28.86 -1.83 26.95
C ALA A 409 28.37 -2.17 28.37
N LYS A 410 27.14 -1.83 28.73
CA LYS A 410 26.51 -2.21 30.01
C LYS A 410 26.40 -3.72 30.20
N ILE A 411 26.12 -4.45 29.14
CA ILE A 411 26.03 -5.92 29.18
C ILE A 411 27.42 -6.55 29.28
N MET A 412 28.35 -6.09 28.46
CA MET A 412 29.72 -6.66 28.38
C MET A 412 30.59 -6.33 29.60
N TYR A 413 30.33 -5.19 30.23
CA TYR A 413 31.11 -4.67 31.35
C TYR A 413 30.21 -4.34 32.54
N ALA A 414 29.33 -5.28 32.92
CA ALA A 414 28.28 -5.07 33.91
C ALA A 414 28.80 -4.64 35.29
N ASP A 415 30.00 -5.07 35.66
CA ASP A 415 30.66 -4.79 36.95
C ASP A 415 31.55 -3.54 36.93
N ALA A 416 31.66 -2.83 35.76
CA ALA A 416 32.49 -1.65 35.62
C ALA A 416 31.77 -0.38 36.11
N ASP A 417 32.57 0.65 36.44
CA ASP A 417 32.02 1.96 36.79
C ASP A 417 31.43 2.69 35.55
N ALA A 418 30.64 3.73 35.82
CA ALA A 418 29.95 4.48 34.77
C ALA A 418 30.92 5.20 33.79
N ALA A 419 32.14 5.53 34.20
CA ALA A 419 33.13 6.14 33.35
C ALA A 419 33.71 5.13 32.37
N THR A 420 34.09 3.97 32.86
CA THR A 420 34.56 2.83 32.05
C THR A 420 33.48 2.36 31.06
N ILE A 421 32.22 2.27 31.48
CA ILE A 421 31.10 1.90 30.58
C ILE A 421 30.98 2.90 29.42
N ARG A 422 31.08 4.21 29.67
CA ARG A 422 31.03 5.23 28.61
C ARG A 422 32.22 5.12 27.65
N GLU A 423 33.43 4.92 28.17
CA GLU A 423 34.62 4.71 27.35
C GLU A 423 34.48 3.49 26.45
N LYS A 424 34.04 2.36 27.02
CA LYS A 424 33.80 1.12 26.27
C LYS A 424 32.66 1.22 25.27
N ALA A 425 31.63 2.00 25.56
CA ALA A 425 30.56 2.30 24.60
C ALA A 425 31.09 3.09 23.40
N ALA A 426 31.91 4.11 23.62
CA ALA A 426 32.54 4.88 22.54
C ALA A 426 33.48 3.99 21.69
N GLU A 427 34.27 3.13 22.34
CA GLU A 427 35.13 2.18 21.67
C GLU A 427 34.30 1.20 20.83
N TYR A 428 33.24 0.60 21.39
CA TYR A 428 32.32 -0.30 20.69
C TYR A 428 31.68 0.36 19.49
N LYS A 429 31.18 1.61 19.64
CA LYS A 429 30.58 2.36 18.54
C LYS A 429 31.56 2.53 17.38
N ASN A 430 32.77 2.96 17.65
CA ASN A 430 33.78 3.18 16.61
C ASN A 430 34.21 1.89 15.91
N LEU A 431 34.38 0.81 16.64
CA LEU A 431 34.90 -0.47 16.11
C LEU A 431 33.82 -1.32 15.47
N GLN A 432 32.58 -1.30 15.96
CA GLN A 432 31.53 -2.26 15.59
C GLN A 432 30.31 -1.62 14.92
N SER A 433 29.92 -0.40 15.31
CA SER A 433 28.64 0.19 14.86
C SER A 433 28.83 1.26 13.78
N SER A 434 30.04 1.61 13.36
CA SER A 434 30.24 2.58 12.29
C SER A 434 29.89 2.02 10.92
N PRO A 435 29.37 2.82 9.96
CA PRO A 435 29.13 2.36 8.60
C PRO A 435 30.39 1.82 7.92
N LEU A 436 31.56 2.40 8.25
CA LEU A 436 32.84 1.90 7.75
C LEU A 436 33.14 0.47 8.24
N SER A 437 32.77 0.15 9.48
CA SER A 437 32.92 -1.20 10.02
C SER A 437 32.06 -2.21 9.25
N ALA A 438 30.82 -1.86 8.92
CA ALA A 438 29.91 -2.67 8.11
C ALA A 438 30.41 -2.80 6.65
N ALA A 439 30.92 -1.72 6.07
CA ALA A 439 31.45 -1.72 4.71
C ALA A 439 32.70 -2.59 4.57
N LYS A 440 33.63 -2.55 5.55
CA LYS A 440 34.81 -3.42 5.58
C LYS A 440 34.46 -4.92 5.63
N ARG A 441 33.27 -5.28 6.07
CA ARG A 441 32.76 -6.66 6.15
C ARG A 441 31.84 -7.02 4.97
N GLY A 442 31.61 -6.08 4.04
CA GLY A 442 30.76 -6.32 2.86
C GLY A 442 29.25 -6.25 3.14
N TYR A 443 28.81 -5.67 4.25
CA TYR A 443 27.40 -5.51 4.59
C TYR A 443 26.81 -4.19 4.08
N VAL A 444 27.67 -3.24 3.76
CA VAL A 444 27.37 -1.96 3.08
C VAL A 444 28.27 -1.87 1.85
N ASP A 445 27.70 -1.63 0.70
CA ASP A 445 28.44 -1.55 -0.55
C ASP A 445 29.19 -0.22 -0.68
N THR A 446 28.55 0.89 -0.29
CA THR A 446 29.15 2.23 -0.35
C THR A 446 28.59 3.16 0.74
N ILE A 447 29.47 3.98 1.32
CA ILE A 447 29.06 5.09 2.20
C ILE A 447 28.87 6.32 1.32
N ILE A 448 27.71 6.96 1.40
CA ILE A 448 27.31 8.07 0.54
C ILE A 448 26.85 9.26 1.37
N GLU A 449 27.14 10.48 0.92
CA GLU A 449 26.60 11.68 1.55
C GLU A 449 25.06 11.72 1.39
N ALA A 450 24.36 12.16 2.42
CA ALA A 450 22.90 12.24 2.41
C ALA A 450 22.37 13.00 1.18
N ALA A 451 22.98 14.13 0.88
CA ALA A 451 22.61 15.00 -0.24
C ALA A 451 22.72 14.30 -1.64
N ASP A 452 23.54 13.27 -1.74
CA ASP A 452 23.80 12.52 -2.97
C ASP A 452 22.91 11.29 -3.14
N THR A 453 22.05 10.98 -2.17
CA THR A 453 21.24 9.76 -2.13
C THR A 453 20.47 9.53 -3.43
N ARG A 454 19.81 10.58 -3.97
CA ARG A 454 19.02 10.47 -5.20
C ARG A 454 19.85 9.88 -6.36
N LYS A 455 20.99 10.46 -6.68
CA LYS A 455 21.81 10.00 -7.82
C LYS A 455 22.35 8.59 -7.66
N TYR A 456 22.71 8.20 -6.40
CA TYR A 456 23.19 6.83 -6.14
C TYR A 456 22.07 5.79 -6.27
N VAL A 457 20.87 6.13 -5.80
CA VAL A 457 19.70 5.24 -5.90
C VAL A 457 19.25 5.10 -7.36
N ILE A 458 19.19 6.19 -8.12
CA ILE A 458 18.93 6.14 -9.57
C ILE A 458 19.97 5.25 -10.26
N GLY A 459 21.27 5.49 -10.04
CA GLY A 459 22.32 4.69 -10.65
C GLY A 459 22.26 3.20 -10.27
N ALA A 460 21.82 2.87 -9.05
CA ALA A 460 21.62 1.50 -8.64
C ALA A 460 20.46 0.83 -9.40
N PHE A 461 19.32 1.49 -9.53
CA PHE A 461 18.18 0.93 -10.27
C PHE A 461 18.47 0.83 -11.76
N GLU A 462 19.17 1.79 -12.36
CA GLU A 462 19.65 1.71 -13.74
C GLU A 462 20.55 0.48 -13.96
N MET A 463 21.50 0.25 -13.07
CA MET A 463 22.39 -0.90 -13.12
C MET A 463 21.63 -2.23 -12.94
N LEU A 464 20.58 -2.23 -12.09
CA LEU A 464 19.78 -3.41 -11.78
C LEU A 464 18.61 -3.62 -12.75
N PHE A 465 18.41 -2.76 -13.71
CA PHE A 465 17.25 -2.79 -14.64
C PHE A 465 17.04 -4.16 -15.30
N THR A 466 18.12 -4.84 -15.66
CA THR A 466 18.06 -6.16 -16.29
C THR A 466 18.20 -7.31 -15.31
N LYS A 467 18.02 -7.06 -14.00
CA LYS A 467 18.08 -8.12 -12.98
C LYS A 467 17.11 -9.24 -13.33
N ARG A 468 17.63 -10.48 -13.21
CA ARG A 468 16.84 -11.70 -13.36
C ARG A 468 17.11 -12.60 -12.17
N GLU A 469 16.05 -12.98 -11.50
CA GLU A 469 16.10 -13.86 -10.35
C GLU A 469 14.84 -14.74 -10.35
N ASP A 470 15.03 -16.06 -10.37
CA ASP A 470 13.93 -17.02 -10.36
C ASP A 470 13.69 -17.53 -8.93
N ARG A 471 12.43 -17.72 -8.59
CA ARG A 471 11.98 -18.35 -7.36
C ARG A 471 11.16 -19.61 -7.65
N PRO A 472 11.14 -20.60 -6.76
CA PRO A 472 10.25 -21.75 -6.91
C PRO A 472 8.78 -21.30 -6.97
N ALA A 473 8.05 -21.77 -7.99
CA ALA A 473 6.61 -21.54 -8.06
C ALA A 473 5.88 -22.14 -6.85
N LYS A 474 4.73 -21.57 -6.48
CA LYS A 474 3.85 -22.06 -5.40
C LYS A 474 4.51 -22.09 -4.00
N LYS A 475 5.32 -21.11 -3.67
CA LYS A 475 5.67 -20.84 -2.27
C LYS A 475 4.43 -20.36 -1.53
N HIS A 476 4.28 -20.74 -0.28
CA HIS A 476 3.09 -20.37 0.51
C HIS A 476 3.34 -19.24 1.52
N GLY A 477 4.59 -18.85 1.70
CA GLY A 477 4.95 -17.82 2.65
C GLY A 477 4.74 -18.20 4.11
N THR A 478 4.78 -17.20 4.96
CA THR A 478 4.40 -17.32 6.38
C THR A 478 2.93 -16.92 6.55
N VAL A 479 2.11 -17.82 6.95
CA VAL A 479 0.65 -17.61 7.12
C VAL A 479 0.32 -17.07 8.51
#